data_059dee362771ca470858c25fe97b2531
#
_entry.id   059dee362771ca470858c25fe97b2531
#
_cell.length_a   1.000
_cell.length_b   1.000
_cell.length_c   1.000
_cell.angle_alpha   90.00
_cell.angle_beta   90.00
_cell.angle_gamma   90.00
#
_symmetry.space_group_name_H-M   'P 1'
#
loop_
_entity.id
_entity.type
_entity.pdbx_description
1 polymer ?
#
loop_
_entity_poly.entity_id
_entity_poly.type
_entity_poly.pdbx_seq_one_letter_code
_entity_poly.pdbx_strand_id
1 'polypeptide(L)'
;MRFVNKLPAATNIILLVTILILTSCVGFQKSNDPLNRHNKCQTPLSKECFHVTDLWQNTINSVVWANYPSEIGYYQSVVWEDDFNNAWVIKGHEINITKQFILKLDHSQRLCVAAHELAHLKLGHYYSKIGLIIATNSLPKSEKIIRTEGFALNEQEEANELALVFINNLKSGNVMVELCKNAFRKWQA
;
A
#
# COMPACT_ATOMS: atom_id res chain seq x y z
N MET A 1 12.02 81.12 22.03
CA MET A 1 11.53 80.36 20.88
C MET A 1 11.24 78.90 21.30
N ARG A 2 9.98 78.55 21.44
CA ARG A 2 9.55 77.17 21.84
C ARG A 2 8.98 76.48 20.56
N PHE A 3 9.64 75.44 20.17
CA PHE A 3 9.07 74.55 19.12
C PHE A 3 8.25 73.45 19.79
N VAL A 4 6.97 73.41 19.50
CA VAL A 4 6.05 72.37 19.90
C VAL A 4 6.01 71.34 18.78
N ASN A 5 6.55 70.19 19.02
CA ASN A 5 6.40 69.04 18.11
C ASN A 5 5.09 68.30 18.40
N LYS A 6 4.18 68.31 17.46
CA LYS A 6 2.98 67.45 17.43
C LYS A 6 3.35 66.04 17.00
N LEU A 7 3.04 65.07 17.83
CA LEU A 7 3.01 63.64 17.42
C LEU A 7 1.75 63.37 16.57
N PRO A 8 1.83 62.66 15.47
CA PRO A 8 0.66 62.15 14.81
C PRO A 8 0.24 60.79 15.42
N ALA A 9 -1.05 60.62 15.51
CA ALA A 9 -1.80 59.50 16.05
C ALA A 9 -1.49 58.16 15.39
N ALA A 10 -0.95 57.23 16.20
CA ALA A 10 -0.81 55.82 15.87
C ALA A 10 -2.00 55.06 16.43
N THR A 11 -3.15 55.19 15.79
CA THR A 11 -4.34 54.39 16.10
C THR A 11 -5.07 54.17 14.80
N ASN A 12 -4.92 52.95 14.25
CA ASN A 12 -5.88 52.31 13.30
C ASN A 12 -5.27 51.20 12.44
N ILE A 13 -4.11 50.64 12.78
CA ILE A 13 -3.52 49.54 12.00
C ILE A 13 -3.78 48.15 12.63
N ILE A 14 -4.23 48.10 13.89
CA ILE A 14 -4.40 46.82 14.62
C ILE A 14 -5.73 46.12 14.29
N LEU A 15 -6.71 46.80 13.72
CA LEU A 15 -8.04 46.22 13.45
C LEU A 15 -8.18 45.53 12.11
N LEU A 16 -7.21 45.62 11.21
CA LEU A 16 -7.26 45.03 9.88
C LEU A 16 -6.53 43.67 9.75
N VAL A 17 -5.72 43.29 10.75
CA VAL A 17 -4.97 42.03 10.73
C VAL A 17 -5.77 40.88 11.36
N THR A 18 -6.75 41.15 12.20
CA THR A 18 -7.57 40.13 12.88
C THR A 18 -8.70 39.55 12.03
N ILE A 19 -9.04 40.11 10.88
CA ILE A 19 -10.13 39.61 10.03
C ILE A 19 -9.62 38.64 8.94
N LEU A 20 -8.32 38.54 8.71
CA LEU A 20 -7.74 37.68 7.65
C LEU A 20 -7.37 36.27 8.10
N ILE A 21 -7.59 35.91 9.38
CA ILE A 21 -7.24 34.58 9.92
C ILE A 21 -8.46 33.63 9.99
N LEU A 22 -9.68 34.10 9.73
CA LEU A 22 -10.89 33.29 9.91
C LEU A 22 -11.51 32.74 8.63
N THR A 23 -10.86 32.81 7.47
CA THR A 23 -11.40 32.27 6.21
C THR A 23 -10.57 31.17 5.57
N SER A 24 -9.68 30.51 6.30
CA SER A 24 -9.01 29.30 5.81
C SER A 24 -9.58 28.04 6.45
N CYS A 25 -10.88 27.93 6.62
CA CYS A 25 -11.54 26.64 6.52
C CYS A 25 -11.57 26.27 5.05
N VAL A 26 -10.44 25.83 4.49
CA VAL A 26 -10.42 25.09 3.25
C VAL A 26 -11.25 23.84 3.54
N GLY A 27 -12.51 23.87 3.15
CA GLY A 27 -13.36 22.71 3.12
C GLY A 27 -12.59 21.63 2.37
N PHE A 28 -12.32 20.54 3.06
CA PHE A 28 -11.83 19.31 2.47
C PHE A 28 -12.90 18.87 1.47
N GLN A 29 -12.77 19.36 0.23
CA GLN A 29 -13.62 18.93 -0.86
C GLN A 29 -13.34 17.44 -1.03
N LYS A 30 -14.27 16.62 -0.52
CA LYS A 30 -14.31 15.20 -0.79
C LYS A 30 -14.33 15.06 -2.29
N SER A 31 -13.21 14.71 -2.88
CA SER A 31 -13.08 14.52 -4.32
C SER A 31 -14.12 13.46 -4.70
N ASN A 32 -15.06 13.84 -5.56
CA ASN A 32 -16.07 12.93 -6.11
C ASN A 32 -15.49 12.10 -7.27
N ASP A 33 -14.16 11.97 -7.34
CA ASP A 33 -13.51 11.07 -8.25
C ASP A 33 -13.91 9.63 -7.87
N PRO A 34 -14.64 8.90 -8.74
CA PRO A 34 -14.99 7.51 -8.47
C PRO A 34 -13.75 6.61 -8.23
N LEU A 35 -12.55 7.06 -8.61
CA LEU A 35 -11.27 6.40 -8.35
C LEU A 35 -10.74 6.63 -6.91
N ASN A 36 -11.31 7.59 -6.17
CA ASN A 36 -10.87 7.94 -4.81
C ASN A 36 -11.74 7.25 -3.73
N ARG A 37 -12.61 6.31 -4.10
CA ARG A 37 -13.41 5.51 -3.15
C ARG A 37 -12.65 4.34 -2.52
N HIS A 38 -11.38 4.18 -2.86
CA HIS A 38 -10.56 3.13 -2.30
C HIS A 38 -10.05 3.54 -0.92
N ASN A 39 -10.77 3.17 0.10
CA ASN A 39 -10.38 3.44 1.47
C ASN A 39 -9.39 2.36 1.95
N LYS A 40 -8.21 2.79 2.38
CA LYS A 40 -7.33 1.92 3.17
C LYS A 40 -8.04 1.58 4.48
N CYS A 41 -7.92 0.34 4.92
CA CYS A 41 -8.23 -0.03 6.29
C CYS A 41 -7.26 0.69 7.21
N GLN A 42 -7.68 1.84 7.76
CA GLN A 42 -6.84 2.63 8.67
C GLN A 42 -7.34 2.44 10.11
N THR A 43 -6.41 2.16 11.01
CA THR A 43 -6.67 2.33 12.44
C THR A 43 -6.78 3.84 12.75
N PRO A 44 -7.82 4.28 13.53
CA PRO A 44 -8.63 3.52 14.48
C PRO A 44 -10.06 3.18 14.01
N LEU A 45 -10.37 3.17 12.72
CA LEU A 45 -11.74 3.24 12.21
C LEU A 45 -12.60 1.98 12.40
N SER A 46 -12.04 0.78 12.48
CA SER A 46 -12.80 -0.41 12.91
C SER A 46 -11.91 -1.50 13.51
N LYS A 47 -12.46 -2.26 14.48
CA LYS A 47 -11.77 -3.44 15.03
C LYS A 47 -11.48 -4.48 13.96
N GLU A 48 -12.34 -4.59 12.97
CA GLU A 48 -12.21 -5.54 11.87
C GLU A 48 -11.04 -5.17 10.95
N CYS A 49 -10.90 -3.89 10.58
CA CYS A 49 -9.75 -3.40 9.82
C CYS A 49 -8.42 -3.62 10.54
N PHE A 50 -8.39 -3.38 11.85
CA PHE A 50 -7.22 -3.68 12.65
C PHE A 50 -6.87 -5.17 12.59
N HIS A 51 -7.86 -6.03 12.80
CA HIS A 51 -7.66 -7.48 12.79
C HIS A 51 -7.13 -8.01 11.44
N VAL A 52 -7.71 -7.60 10.33
CA VAL A 52 -7.25 -8.07 9.00
C VAL A 52 -5.89 -7.50 8.62
N THR A 53 -5.57 -6.27 9.05
CA THR A 53 -4.24 -5.68 8.82
C THR A 53 -3.17 -6.41 9.62
N ASP A 54 -3.44 -6.72 10.88
CA ASP A 54 -2.54 -7.51 11.74
C ASP A 54 -2.37 -8.94 11.21
N LEU A 55 -3.47 -9.58 10.80
CA LEU A 55 -3.45 -10.88 10.15
C LEU A 55 -2.54 -10.89 8.92
N TRP A 56 -2.65 -9.88 8.07
CA TRP A 56 -1.82 -9.77 6.87
C TRP A 56 -0.36 -9.51 7.20
N GLN A 57 -0.08 -8.61 8.13
CA GLN A 57 1.29 -8.35 8.59
C GLN A 57 1.96 -9.60 9.16
N ASN A 58 1.24 -10.36 10.00
CA ASN A 58 1.76 -11.60 10.57
C ASN A 58 2.00 -12.68 9.51
N THR A 59 1.16 -12.72 8.47
CA THR A 59 1.37 -13.62 7.32
C THR A 59 2.64 -13.26 6.56
N ILE A 60 2.84 -11.98 6.22
CA ILE A 60 4.05 -11.47 5.57
C ILE A 60 5.28 -11.80 6.43
N ASN A 61 5.23 -11.47 7.72
CA ASN A 61 6.34 -11.70 8.64
C ASN A 61 6.71 -13.19 8.74
N SER A 62 5.74 -14.09 8.62
CA SER A 62 6.02 -15.55 8.63
C SER A 62 6.86 -15.98 7.43
N VAL A 63 6.56 -15.45 6.23
CA VAL A 63 7.35 -15.71 5.02
C VAL A 63 8.73 -15.04 5.11
N VAL A 64 8.77 -13.78 5.55
CA VAL A 64 10.03 -13.03 5.70
C VAL A 64 10.94 -13.67 6.73
N TRP A 65 10.42 -14.10 7.87
CA TRP A 65 11.20 -14.76 8.91
C TRP A 65 11.92 -16.02 8.41
N ALA A 66 11.23 -16.83 7.61
CA ALA A 66 11.78 -18.06 7.08
C ALA A 66 12.87 -17.84 6.00
N ASN A 67 12.84 -16.70 5.32
CA ASN A 67 13.68 -16.46 4.13
C ASN A 67 14.68 -15.31 4.32
N TYR A 68 14.29 -14.25 5.02
CA TYR A 68 15.05 -13.01 5.19
C TYR A 68 14.88 -12.48 6.63
N PRO A 69 15.35 -13.19 7.66
CA PRO A 69 15.08 -12.82 9.06
C PRO A 69 15.60 -11.42 9.44
N SER A 70 16.64 -10.93 8.77
CA SER A 70 17.17 -9.57 8.96
C SER A 70 16.26 -8.47 8.43
N GLU A 71 15.23 -8.81 7.64
CA GLU A 71 14.29 -7.85 7.04
C GLU A 71 12.93 -7.83 7.75
N ILE A 72 12.81 -8.46 8.90
CA ILE A 72 11.60 -8.39 9.72
C ILE A 72 11.28 -6.93 10.06
N GLY A 73 10.04 -6.51 9.81
CA GLY A 73 9.58 -5.14 10.02
C GLY A 73 9.87 -4.17 8.86
N TYR A 74 10.62 -4.61 7.83
CA TYR A 74 10.83 -3.78 6.64
C TYR A 74 9.59 -3.72 5.75
N TYR A 75 8.89 -4.85 5.55
CA TYR A 75 7.70 -4.91 4.72
C TYR A 75 6.45 -4.53 5.50
N GLN A 76 5.62 -3.69 4.89
CA GLN A 76 4.41 -3.15 5.49
C GLN A 76 3.16 -3.74 4.85
N SER A 77 2.23 -4.21 5.67
CA SER A 77 0.92 -4.63 5.23
C SER A 77 0.01 -3.43 4.98
N VAL A 78 -0.69 -3.43 3.85
CA VAL A 78 -1.75 -2.45 3.56
C VAL A 78 -2.99 -3.19 3.12
N VAL A 79 -4.11 -3.02 3.83
CA VAL A 79 -5.39 -3.60 3.49
C VAL A 79 -6.33 -2.54 2.94
N TRP A 80 -7.04 -2.87 1.87
CA TRP A 80 -7.96 -1.96 1.17
C TRP A 80 -9.40 -2.48 1.25
N GLU A 81 -10.34 -1.58 1.48
CA GLU A 81 -11.78 -1.90 1.49
C GLU A 81 -12.36 -1.86 0.07
N ASP A 82 -11.91 -2.78 -0.78
CA ASP A 82 -12.37 -2.90 -2.16
C ASP A 82 -13.20 -4.18 -2.35
N ASP A 83 -14.10 -4.14 -3.33
CA ASP A 83 -15.07 -5.21 -3.63
C ASP A 83 -14.52 -6.32 -4.56
N PHE A 84 -13.26 -6.28 -4.91
CA PHE A 84 -12.61 -7.28 -5.76
C PHE A 84 -11.47 -8.01 -5.04
N ASN A 85 -11.11 -9.20 -5.53
CA ASN A 85 -10.02 -9.97 -4.97
C ASN A 85 -8.71 -9.57 -5.65
N ASN A 86 -7.78 -8.98 -4.90
CA ASN A 86 -6.46 -8.65 -5.41
C ASN A 86 -5.44 -8.51 -4.30
N ALA A 87 -4.17 -8.79 -4.64
CA ALA A 87 -2.99 -8.40 -3.89
C ALA A 87 -1.98 -7.78 -4.86
N TRP A 88 -1.14 -6.87 -4.39
CA TRP A 88 -0.12 -6.21 -5.21
C TRP A 88 0.95 -5.54 -4.34
N VAL A 89 2.10 -5.25 -4.94
CA VAL A 89 3.20 -4.54 -4.27
C VAL A 89 3.40 -3.16 -4.85
N ILE A 90 3.73 -2.19 -3.98
CA ILE A 90 4.11 -0.83 -4.35
C ILE A 90 5.22 -0.31 -3.44
N LYS A 91 5.86 0.79 -3.85
CA LYS A 91 6.89 1.51 -3.08
C LYS A 91 8.09 0.66 -2.66
N GLY A 92 8.23 -0.53 -3.21
CA GLY A 92 9.33 -1.44 -2.88
C GLY A 92 9.25 -2.13 -1.52
N HIS A 93 8.25 -1.83 -0.69
CA HIS A 93 8.10 -2.42 0.64
C HIS A 93 6.64 -2.56 1.12
N GLU A 94 5.66 -1.96 0.44
CA GLU A 94 4.24 -2.15 0.78
C GLU A 94 3.68 -3.37 0.05
N ILE A 95 3.15 -4.33 0.81
CA ILE A 95 2.44 -5.51 0.31
C ILE A 95 0.96 -5.33 0.60
N ASN A 96 0.22 -5.05 -0.44
CA ASN A 96 -1.19 -4.68 -0.40
C ASN A 96 -2.09 -5.88 -0.65
N ILE A 97 -3.29 -5.86 -0.06
CA ILE A 97 -4.34 -6.85 -0.30
C ILE A 97 -5.71 -6.20 -0.10
N THR A 98 -6.72 -6.68 -0.80
CA THR A 98 -8.10 -6.27 -0.51
C THR A 98 -8.68 -7.06 0.67
N LYS A 99 -9.47 -6.40 1.51
CA LYS A 99 -10.13 -7.02 2.68
C LYS A 99 -10.98 -8.23 2.27
N GLN A 100 -11.70 -8.11 1.17
CA GLN A 100 -12.51 -9.21 0.67
C GLN A 100 -11.65 -10.42 0.30
N PHE A 101 -10.48 -10.20 -0.30
CA PHE A 101 -9.60 -11.30 -0.70
C PHE A 101 -9.00 -12.01 0.51
N ILE A 102 -8.38 -11.28 1.45
CA ILE A 102 -7.75 -11.89 2.64
C ILE A 102 -8.74 -12.70 3.48
N LEU A 103 -10.01 -12.26 3.58
CA LEU A 103 -11.05 -12.98 4.32
C LEU A 103 -11.52 -14.28 3.64
N LYS A 104 -11.38 -14.38 2.31
CA LYS A 104 -11.71 -15.60 1.55
C LYS A 104 -10.60 -16.66 1.60
N LEU A 105 -9.38 -16.24 1.88
CA LEU A 105 -8.21 -17.13 1.89
C LEU A 105 -8.10 -17.86 3.23
N ASP A 106 -7.80 -19.15 3.18
CA ASP A 106 -7.34 -19.89 4.34
C ASP A 106 -5.88 -19.50 4.70
N HIS A 107 -5.36 -20.05 5.81
CA HIS A 107 -4.01 -19.74 6.26
C HIS A 107 -2.95 -20.08 5.22
N SER A 108 -3.05 -21.25 4.58
CA SER A 108 -2.08 -21.72 3.58
C SER A 108 -2.11 -20.84 2.33
N GLN A 109 -3.32 -20.49 1.86
CA GLN A 109 -3.50 -19.63 0.70
C GLN A 109 -2.95 -18.21 0.97
N ARG A 110 -3.14 -17.66 2.19
CA ARG A 110 -2.54 -16.37 2.56
C ARG A 110 -1.02 -16.40 2.49
N LEU A 111 -0.38 -17.48 2.95
CA LEU A 111 1.07 -17.64 2.84
C LEU A 111 1.52 -17.71 1.38
N CYS A 112 0.77 -18.41 0.51
CA CYS A 112 1.09 -18.44 -0.93
C CYS A 112 1.03 -17.04 -1.56
N VAL A 113 -0.03 -16.25 -1.26
CA VAL A 113 -0.15 -14.88 -1.75
C VAL A 113 0.98 -14.00 -1.21
N ALA A 114 1.26 -14.05 0.09
CA ALA A 114 2.33 -13.26 0.68
C ALA A 114 3.71 -13.59 0.10
N ALA A 115 3.99 -14.88 -0.15
CA ALA A 115 5.23 -15.32 -0.78
C ALA A 115 5.34 -14.82 -2.22
N HIS A 116 4.24 -14.84 -2.99
CA HIS A 116 4.19 -14.34 -4.36
C HIS A 116 4.45 -12.83 -4.43
N GLU A 117 3.77 -12.05 -3.59
CA GLU A 117 3.97 -10.59 -3.53
C GLU A 117 5.38 -10.23 -3.07
N LEU A 118 5.93 -10.95 -2.07
CA LEU A 118 7.32 -10.77 -1.65
C LEU A 118 8.30 -11.12 -2.79
N ALA A 119 8.01 -12.14 -3.60
CA ALA A 119 8.84 -12.50 -4.74
C ALA A 119 8.90 -11.38 -5.79
N HIS A 120 7.78 -10.71 -6.09
CA HIS A 120 7.78 -9.53 -6.96
C HIS A 120 8.72 -8.42 -6.46
N LEU A 121 8.77 -8.18 -5.14
CA LEU A 121 9.69 -7.21 -4.55
C LEU A 121 11.15 -7.66 -4.66
N LYS A 122 11.44 -8.94 -4.41
CA LYS A 122 12.79 -9.49 -4.45
C LYS A 122 13.36 -9.58 -5.87
N LEU A 123 12.52 -9.83 -6.85
CA LEU A 123 12.90 -9.83 -8.28
C LEU A 123 12.98 -8.42 -8.88
N GLY A 124 12.55 -7.39 -8.14
CA GLY A 124 12.60 -6.02 -8.61
C GLY A 124 11.53 -5.65 -9.64
N HIS A 125 10.48 -6.47 -9.82
CA HIS A 125 9.40 -6.24 -10.79
C HIS A 125 8.71 -4.89 -10.58
N TYR A 126 8.55 -4.46 -9.32
CA TYR A 126 8.02 -3.14 -9.01
C TYR A 126 8.87 -2.03 -9.65
N TYR A 127 10.18 -2.09 -9.52
CA TYR A 127 11.08 -1.06 -10.05
C TYR A 127 11.15 -1.09 -11.58
N SER A 128 11.12 -2.26 -12.20
CA SER A 128 11.04 -2.43 -13.65
C SER A 128 9.75 -1.80 -14.19
N LYS A 129 8.61 -2.07 -13.56
CA LYS A 129 7.31 -1.48 -13.93
C LYS A 129 7.29 0.03 -13.75
N ILE A 130 7.85 0.56 -12.65
CA ILE A 130 7.97 2.01 -12.40
C ILE A 130 8.89 2.66 -13.42
N GLY A 131 10.01 2.05 -13.77
CA GLY A 131 10.92 2.55 -14.82
C GLY A 131 10.22 2.71 -16.16
N LEU A 132 9.40 1.73 -16.57
CA LEU A 132 8.58 1.81 -17.78
C LEU A 132 7.55 2.94 -17.72
N ILE A 133 6.86 3.09 -16.59
CA ILE A 133 5.85 4.14 -16.39
C ILE A 133 6.49 5.54 -16.45
N ILE A 134 7.67 5.72 -15.86
CA ILE A 134 8.43 6.98 -15.93
C ILE A 134 8.78 7.29 -17.38
N ALA A 135 9.31 6.32 -18.12
CA ALA A 135 9.68 6.46 -19.52
C ALA A 135 8.50 6.87 -20.42
N THR A 136 7.28 6.47 -20.04
CA THR A 136 6.03 6.80 -20.76
C THR A 136 5.31 8.05 -20.23
N ASN A 137 5.92 8.81 -19.31
CA ASN A 137 5.32 9.98 -18.64
C ASN A 137 3.99 9.72 -17.92
N SER A 138 3.78 8.50 -17.43
CA SER A 138 2.55 8.06 -16.77
C SER A 138 2.63 8.08 -15.23
N LEU A 139 3.62 8.75 -14.64
CA LEU A 139 3.92 8.79 -13.20
C LEU A 139 2.70 9.01 -12.28
N PRO A 140 1.80 9.99 -12.55
CA PRO A 140 0.67 10.25 -11.66
C PRO A 140 -0.33 9.07 -11.55
N LYS A 141 -0.23 8.10 -12.47
CA LYS A 141 -1.11 6.93 -12.54
C LYS A 141 -0.40 5.62 -12.17
N SER A 142 0.86 5.69 -11.75
CA SER A 142 1.72 4.50 -11.56
C SER A 142 1.13 3.47 -10.59
N GLU A 143 0.71 3.91 -9.40
CA GLU A 143 0.12 3.00 -8.41
C GLU A 143 -1.20 2.39 -8.92
N LYS A 144 -1.99 3.16 -9.64
CA LYS A 144 -3.22 2.66 -10.26
C LYS A 144 -2.92 1.61 -11.32
N ILE A 145 -1.94 1.84 -12.19
CA ILE A 145 -1.55 0.91 -13.25
C ILE A 145 -1.09 -0.42 -12.62
N ILE A 146 -0.21 -0.39 -11.64
CA ILE A 146 0.26 -1.62 -10.97
C ILE A 146 -0.91 -2.37 -10.33
N ARG A 147 -1.83 -1.65 -9.68
CA ARG A 147 -3.00 -2.24 -9.03
C ARG A 147 -4.00 -2.86 -10.00
N THR A 148 -4.20 -2.27 -11.19
CA THR A 148 -5.23 -2.69 -12.16
C THR A 148 -4.72 -3.60 -13.26
N GLU A 149 -3.49 -3.41 -13.71
CA GLU A 149 -2.89 -4.17 -14.81
C GLU A 149 -1.96 -5.29 -14.32
N GLY A 150 -1.47 -5.18 -13.07
CA GLY A 150 -0.52 -6.14 -12.50
C GLY A 150 0.83 -6.15 -13.22
N PHE A 151 1.51 -7.26 -13.12
CA PHE A 151 2.79 -7.54 -13.77
C PHE A 151 2.60 -8.36 -15.05
N ALA A 152 3.60 -8.36 -15.93
CA ALA A 152 3.57 -9.17 -17.15
C ALA A 152 3.54 -10.68 -16.82
N LEU A 153 3.06 -11.51 -17.75
CA LEU A 153 2.90 -12.95 -17.53
C LEU A 153 4.21 -13.63 -17.12
N ASN A 154 5.32 -13.29 -17.78
CA ASN A 154 6.64 -13.81 -17.43
C ASN A 154 7.07 -13.39 -16.02
N GLU A 155 6.79 -12.14 -15.60
CA GLU A 155 7.07 -11.66 -14.24
C GLU A 155 6.20 -12.37 -13.20
N GLN A 156 4.97 -12.75 -13.56
CA GLN A 156 4.10 -13.57 -12.72
C GLN A 156 4.64 -14.98 -12.55
N GLU A 157 5.15 -15.59 -13.63
CA GLU A 157 5.76 -16.93 -13.60
C GLU A 157 7.04 -16.93 -12.75
N GLU A 158 7.93 -15.95 -12.93
CA GLU A 158 9.15 -15.79 -12.12
C GLU A 158 8.81 -15.60 -10.63
N ALA A 159 7.79 -14.80 -10.32
CA ALA A 159 7.32 -14.61 -8.95
C ALA A 159 6.74 -15.89 -8.36
N ASN A 160 5.98 -16.69 -9.15
CA ASN A 160 5.48 -17.99 -8.71
C ASN A 160 6.62 -18.95 -8.36
N GLU A 161 7.63 -19.06 -9.23
CA GLU A 161 8.79 -19.92 -9.00
C GLU A 161 9.54 -19.55 -7.72
N LEU A 162 9.85 -18.26 -7.53
CA LEU A 162 10.53 -17.79 -6.33
C LEU A 162 9.65 -17.94 -5.08
N ALA A 163 8.34 -17.71 -5.20
CA ALA A 163 7.41 -17.93 -4.09
C ALA A 163 7.41 -19.38 -3.60
N LEU A 164 7.50 -20.36 -4.50
CA LEU A 164 7.57 -21.77 -4.13
C LEU A 164 8.87 -22.08 -3.35
N VAL A 165 9.97 -21.42 -3.67
CA VAL A 165 11.21 -21.52 -2.88
C VAL A 165 10.98 -20.97 -1.47
N PHE A 166 10.34 -19.79 -1.35
CA PHE A 166 10.04 -19.19 -0.04
C PHE A 166 9.13 -20.08 0.80
N ILE A 167 8.12 -20.68 0.19
CA ILE A 167 7.19 -21.59 0.86
C ILE A 167 7.91 -22.87 1.32
N ASN A 168 8.82 -23.40 0.51
CA ASN A 168 9.58 -24.60 0.87
C ASN A 168 10.44 -24.41 2.13
N ASN A 169 10.86 -23.19 2.42
CA ASN A 169 11.63 -22.86 3.62
C ASN A 169 10.79 -22.75 4.91
N LEU A 170 9.46 -22.81 4.80
CA LEU A 170 8.56 -22.88 5.96
C LEU A 170 8.57 -24.30 6.57
N LYS A 171 8.24 -24.41 7.87
CA LYS A 171 8.26 -25.71 8.59
C LYS A 171 7.44 -26.84 7.94
N SER A 172 6.39 -26.50 7.19
CA SER A 172 5.54 -27.47 6.47
C SER A 172 5.68 -27.32 4.96
N GLY A 173 6.84 -26.88 4.48
CA GLY A 173 7.07 -26.41 3.11
C GLY A 173 6.67 -27.40 2.03
N ASN A 174 7.04 -28.67 2.12
CA ASN A 174 6.77 -29.65 1.07
C ASN A 174 5.27 -29.81 0.74
N VAL A 175 4.40 -29.86 1.76
CA VAL A 175 2.93 -29.94 1.56
C VAL A 175 2.40 -28.63 1.02
N MET A 176 2.90 -27.52 1.55
CA MET A 176 2.48 -26.18 1.14
C MET A 176 2.85 -25.83 -0.31
N VAL A 177 4.00 -26.32 -0.80
CA VAL A 177 4.42 -26.10 -2.20
C VAL A 177 3.36 -26.58 -3.21
N GLU A 178 2.81 -27.78 -3.04
CA GLU A 178 1.78 -28.31 -3.94
C GLU A 178 0.46 -27.51 -3.81
N LEU A 179 0.09 -27.09 -2.61
CA LEU A 179 -1.08 -26.20 -2.42
C LEU A 179 -0.90 -24.87 -3.13
N CYS A 180 0.28 -24.23 -3.04
CA CYS A 180 0.57 -22.98 -3.70
C CYS A 180 0.62 -23.12 -5.22
N LYS A 181 1.22 -24.18 -5.78
CA LYS A 181 1.19 -24.47 -7.23
C LYS A 181 -0.25 -24.54 -7.75
N ASN A 182 -1.14 -25.21 -7.01
CA ASN A 182 -2.55 -25.31 -7.38
C ASN A 182 -3.27 -23.97 -7.28
N ALA A 183 -2.95 -23.15 -6.26
CA ALA A 183 -3.51 -21.83 -6.08
C ALA A 183 -3.07 -20.89 -7.21
N PHE A 184 -1.78 -20.82 -7.54
CA PHE A 184 -1.24 -19.97 -8.60
C PHE A 184 -1.86 -20.28 -9.96
N ARG A 185 -2.00 -21.57 -10.31
CA ARG A 185 -2.70 -21.96 -11.55
C ARG A 185 -4.14 -21.48 -11.63
N LYS A 186 -4.87 -21.44 -10.52
CA LYS A 186 -6.26 -20.95 -10.45
C LYS A 186 -6.38 -19.44 -10.52
N TRP A 187 -5.37 -18.71 -10.03
CA TRP A 187 -5.40 -17.25 -10.01
C TRP A 187 -4.94 -16.63 -11.32
N GLN A 188 -4.25 -17.38 -12.16
CA GLN A 188 -3.81 -16.98 -13.50
C GLN A 188 -4.80 -17.36 -14.61
N ALA A 189 -5.79 -18.21 -14.35
CA ALA A 189 -6.84 -18.62 -15.30
C ALA A 189 -8.00 -17.63 -15.30
#